data_6ca7968606a55e1d6baf7c27a510eb21
#
_entry.id   6ca7968606a55e1d6baf7c27a510eb21
#
_cell.length_a   1.000
_cell.length_b   1.000
_cell.length_c   1.000
_cell.angle_alpha   90.00
_cell.angle_beta   90.00
_cell.angle_gamma   90.00
#
_symmetry.space_group_name_H-M   'P 1'
#
loop_
_entity.id
_entity.type
_entity.pdbx_description
1 polymer ?
#
loop_
_entity_poly.entity_id
_entity_poly.type
_entity_poly.pdbx_seq_one_letter_code
_entity_poly.pdbx_strand_id
1 'polypeptide(L)'
;MGELIDKLMNYEEEGIYPFHMPGHKRNIDVCFNPYKYDITEITGFDDLHKAEDVLLRLTERISKIYSADKSYILNNGSTSGIMTAISAIAGYNDTVLVARNCHKSVYNTLILRGINPEYIYPQVDKNTGINLAINASDVEKALELNNKIKAVIITSPTYEGIVSDIEEISKVVHKKNIPLIVDCAHGAHFGFSDFFPENPVRLGADMVIMSLHKTLPAFTQTAVMCVKSGFVDIDEIDRYYHIYLSSSPSYILMASVEYCMDYLNDDIFLKYKNKLISFYEKCKLEKLHFYPTEDMGKIVISTWDCDINGIQLKEILRDKYRLEMEMASLEYVIAMTSVCDTGDGFNRLADALM
;
A
#
# COMPACT_ATOMS: atom_id res chain seq x y z
N MET A 1 -20.72 -12.30 24.53
CA MET A 1 -20.85 -11.43 23.32
C MET A 1 -20.96 -12.34 22.10
N GLY A 2 -20.89 -11.85 20.87
CA GLY A 2 -20.92 -12.73 19.69
C GLY A 2 -19.57 -13.43 19.47
N GLU A 3 -19.57 -14.58 18.77
CA GLU A 3 -18.38 -15.42 18.55
C GLU A 3 -17.18 -14.65 17.96
N LEU A 4 -17.42 -13.71 17.01
CA LEU A 4 -16.35 -12.90 16.42
C LEU A 4 -15.71 -11.95 17.44
N ILE A 5 -16.54 -11.30 18.26
CA ILE A 5 -16.02 -10.38 19.30
C ILE A 5 -15.19 -11.14 20.32
N ASP A 6 -15.69 -12.31 20.78
CA ASP A 6 -14.96 -13.14 21.73
C ASP A 6 -13.61 -13.61 21.16
N LYS A 7 -13.55 -13.97 19.86
CA LYS A 7 -12.29 -14.29 19.19
C LYS A 7 -11.32 -13.10 19.10
N LEU A 8 -11.83 -11.89 18.82
CA LEU A 8 -10.99 -10.69 18.77
C LEU A 8 -10.41 -10.34 20.14
N MET A 9 -11.20 -10.44 21.20
CA MET A 9 -10.75 -10.22 22.57
C MET A 9 -9.69 -11.24 22.98
N ASN A 10 -9.94 -12.52 22.74
CA ASN A 10 -8.99 -13.59 23.05
C ASN A 10 -7.67 -13.41 22.28
N TYR A 11 -7.73 -13.01 21.00
CA TYR A 11 -6.54 -12.74 20.21
C TYR A 11 -5.71 -11.58 20.76
N GLU A 12 -6.36 -10.54 21.31
CA GLU A 12 -5.65 -9.46 22.01
C GLU A 12 -4.95 -9.96 23.27
N GLU A 13 -5.67 -10.75 24.10
CA GLU A 13 -5.14 -11.33 25.35
C GLU A 13 -3.99 -12.31 25.12
N GLU A 14 -3.93 -12.98 23.98
CA GLU A 14 -2.83 -13.88 23.61
C GLU A 14 -1.46 -13.18 23.55
N GLY A 15 -1.41 -11.86 23.38
CA GLY A 15 -0.17 -11.07 23.36
C GLY A 15 0.76 -11.40 22.19
N ILE A 16 0.20 -11.88 21.07
CA ILE A 16 0.94 -12.14 19.83
C ILE A 16 1.32 -10.80 19.20
N TYR A 17 2.61 -10.60 18.93
CA TYR A 17 3.10 -9.36 18.32
C TYR A 17 2.83 -9.35 16.80
N PRO A 18 2.22 -8.25 16.24
CA PRO A 18 1.73 -8.23 14.88
C PRO A 18 2.77 -7.70 13.88
N PHE A 19 3.57 -8.56 13.27
CA PHE A 19 4.35 -8.22 12.08
C PHE A 19 3.53 -8.32 10.78
N HIS A 20 2.24 -8.00 10.89
CA HIS A 20 1.26 -7.97 9.80
C HIS A 20 0.47 -6.67 9.79
N MET A 21 -0.34 -6.43 8.74
CA MET A 21 -1.31 -5.33 8.72
C MET A 21 -2.36 -5.48 9.84
N PRO A 22 -2.94 -4.39 10.35
CA PRO A 22 -2.76 -3.01 9.95
C PRO A 22 -1.54 -2.32 10.58
N GLY A 23 -1.11 -1.19 9.94
CA GLY A 23 0.10 -0.45 10.30
C GLY A 23 0.08 0.23 11.67
N HIS A 24 -1.09 0.42 12.30
CA HIS A 24 -1.18 0.94 13.68
C HIS A 24 -0.68 -0.06 14.73
N LYS A 25 -0.45 -1.33 14.36
CA LYS A 25 0.14 -2.39 15.22
C LYS A 25 -0.60 -2.63 16.54
N ARG A 26 -1.87 -2.22 16.65
CA ARG A 26 -2.62 -2.17 17.92
C ARG A 26 -1.91 -1.36 19.02
N ASN A 27 -1.00 -0.47 18.64
CA ASN A 27 -0.13 0.34 19.51
C ASN A 27 -0.48 1.83 19.41
N ILE A 28 -1.77 2.14 19.25
CA ILE A 28 -2.33 3.48 19.32
C ILE A 28 -3.33 3.50 20.46
N ASP A 29 -3.07 4.33 21.45
CA ASP A 29 -3.98 4.49 22.59
C ASP A 29 -4.97 5.62 22.29
N VAL A 30 -6.16 5.27 21.82
CA VAL A 30 -7.28 6.19 21.61
C VAL A 30 -8.48 5.68 22.38
N CYS A 31 -8.85 6.39 23.45
CA CYS A 31 -10.07 6.09 24.19
C CYS A 31 -11.31 6.56 23.38
N PHE A 32 -11.84 5.67 22.55
CA PHE A 32 -12.87 5.99 21.58
C PHE A 32 -13.93 4.88 21.50
N ASN A 33 -15.18 5.24 21.77
CA ASN A 33 -16.30 4.31 21.58
C ASN A 33 -16.91 4.53 20.20
N PRO A 34 -16.70 3.63 19.21
CA PRO A 34 -17.16 3.84 17.84
C PRO A 34 -18.66 4.10 17.72
N TYR A 35 -19.49 3.44 18.52
CA TYR A 35 -20.95 3.64 18.48
C TYR A 35 -21.43 5.04 18.85
N LYS A 36 -20.61 5.84 19.54
CA LYS A 36 -20.94 7.24 19.88
C LYS A 36 -20.62 8.23 18.77
N TYR A 37 -19.76 7.84 17.83
CA TYR A 37 -19.19 8.70 16.78
C TYR A 37 -19.53 8.19 15.38
N ASP A 38 -20.25 7.08 15.26
CA ASP A 38 -20.71 6.55 13.98
C ASP A 38 -21.94 7.32 13.52
N ILE A 39 -21.72 8.18 12.54
CA ILE A 39 -22.72 9.08 11.94
C ILE A 39 -22.69 8.94 10.43
N THR A 40 -23.68 9.54 9.77
CA THR A 40 -23.70 9.78 8.34
C THR A 40 -23.54 11.28 8.05
N GLU A 41 -23.79 11.72 6.83
CA GLU A 41 -23.78 13.11 6.34
C GLU A 41 -24.94 13.93 6.93
N ILE A 42 -24.83 14.29 8.20
CA ILE A 42 -25.84 15.09 8.93
C ILE A 42 -25.46 16.58 9.01
N THR A 43 -26.40 17.42 9.42
CA THR A 43 -26.19 18.87 9.60
C THR A 43 -24.98 19.16 10.49
N GLY A 44 -24.05 19.97 9.99
CA GLY A 44 -22.79 20.34 10.67
C GLY A 44 -21.62 19.43 10.37
N PHE A 45 -21.83 18.38 9.58
CA PHE A 45 -20.79 17.52 9.03
C PHE A 45 -20.81 17.57 7.50
N ASP A 46 -19.65 17.42 6.91
CA ASP A 46 -19.44 17.50 5.47
C ASP A 46 -19.90 16.20 4.76
N ASP A 47 -20.08 16.22 3.45
CA ASP A 47 -20.42 15.06 2.64
C ASP A 47 -19.24 14.71 1.73
N LEU A 48 -18.74 13.47 1.81
CA LEU A 48 -17.61 13.05 0.99
C LEU A 48 -17.91 13.04 -0.51
N HIS A 49 -19.18 12.90 -0.90
CA HIS A 49 -19.63 13.02 -2.29
C HIS A 49 -19.64 14.49 -2.79
N LYS A 50 -19.70 15.44 -1.87
CA LYS A 50 -19.71 16.88 -2.17
C LYS A 50 -18.97 17.64 -1.07
N ALA A 51 -17.68 17.34 -0.90
CA ALA A 51 -16.88 17.94 0.15
C ALA A 51 -16.72 19.47 -0.04
N GLU A 52 -17.15 20.24 0.95
CA GLU A 52 -17.15 21.71 0.93
C GLU A 52 -16.49 22.30 2.19
N ASP A 53 -16.24 21.50 3.24
CA ASP A 53 -15.74 21.97 4.54
C ASP A 53 -14.60 21.11 5.08
N VAL A 54 -14.81 20.32 6.13
CA VAL A 54 -13.76 19.56 6.85
C VAL A 54 -13.13 18.49 5.98
N LEU A 55 -13.92 17.79 5.16
CA LEU A 55 -13.43 16.76 4.27
C LEU A 55 -12.67 17.35 3.07
N LEU A 56 -13.10 18.52 2.57
CA LEU A 56 -12.36 19.24 1.55
C LEU A 56 -10.98 19.65 2.09
N ARG A 57 -10.91 20.24 3.28
CA ARG A 57 -9.62 20.61 3.89
C ARG A 57 -8.72 19.40 4.14
N LEU A 58 -9.29 18.27 4.52
CA LEU A 58 -8.53 17.03 4.71
C LEU A 58 -7.95 16.52 3.37
N THR A 59 -8.74 16.50 2.30
CA THR A 59 -8.25 16.08 0.98
C THR A 59 -7.19 17.04 0.42
N GLU A 60 -7.36 18.36 0.60
CA GLU A 60 -6.35 19.37 0.24
C GLU A 60 -5.04 19.17 1.03
N ARG A 61 -5.15 18.85 2.32
CA ARG A 61 -3.99 18.53 3.16
C ARG A 61 -3.26 17.28 2.67
N ILE A 62 -3.98 16.21 2.35
CA ILE A 62 -3.40 14.99 1.76
C ILE A 62 -2.69 15.33 0.45
N SER A 63 -3.31 16.14 -0.40
CA SER A 63 -2.71 16.60 -1.66
C SER A 63 -1.38 17.32 -1.43
N LYS A 64 -1.31 18.20 -0.44
CA LYS A 64 -0.06 18.91 -0.07
C LYS A 64 1.02 17.94 0.43
N ILE A 65 0.66 17.00 1.30
CA ILE A 65 1.59 16.01 1.86
C ILE A 65 2.24 15.18 0.75
N TYR A 66 1.46 14.69 -0.20
CA TYR A 66 1.96 13.83 -1.29
C TYR A 66 2.33 14.62 -2.57
N SER A 67 2.19 15.95 -2.57
CA SER A 67 2.47 16.81 -3.74
C SER A 67 1.57 16.49 -4.95
N ALA A 68 0.32 16.10 -4.69
CA ALA A 68 -0.71 15.86 -5.70
C ALA A 68 -1.47 17.15 -6.06
N ASP A 69 -2.09 17.18 -7.24
CA ASP A 69 -2.98 18.26 -7.64
C ASP A 69 -4.37 18.07 -7.00
N LYS A 70 -4.82 16.82 -6.88
CA LYS A 70 -6.06 16.44 -6.20
C LYS A 70 -5.89 15.11 -5.48
N SER A 71 -6.58 14.93 -4.35
CA SER A 71 -6.59 13.66 -3.61
C SER A 71 -8.00 13.24 -3.25
N TYR A 72 -8.20 11.94 -3.13
CA TYR A 72 -9.47 11.31 -2.82
C TYR A 72 -9.31 10.36 -1.62
N ILE A 73 -10.19 10.46 -0.64
CA ILE A 73 -10.27 9.53 0.47
C ILE A 73 -11.07 8.31 0.01
N LEU A 74 -10.50 7.13 0.19
CA LEU A 74 -11.08 5.86 -0.27
C LEU A 74 -11.55 5.03 0.93
N ASN A 75 -12.83 5.17 1.32
CA ASN A 75 -13.44 4.39 2.38
C ASN A 75 -13.74 2.93 1.97
N ASN A 76 -13.74 2.65 0.67
CA ASN A 76 -13.92 1.30 0.12
C ASN A 76 -12.57 0.62 -0.21
N GLY A 77 -11.48 1.11 0.41
CA GLY A 77 -10.12 0.60 0.23
C GLY A 77 -9.47 1.01 -1.09
N SER A 78 -8.19 0.67 -1.24
CA SER A 78 -7.46 0.88 -2.50
C SER A 78 -8.10 0.16 -3.69
N THR A 79 -8.91 -0.87 -3.46
CA THR A 79 -9.69 -1.54 -4.51
C THR A 79 -10.58 -0.54 -5.26
N SER A 80 -11.33 0.33 -4.55
CA SER A 80 -12.17 1.35 -5.20
C SER A 80 -11.33 2.39 -5.94
N GLY A 81 -10.17 2.78 -5.42
CA GLY A 81 -9.25 3.68 -6.10
C GLY A 81 -8.69 3.10 -7.40
N ILE A 82 -8.29 1.83 -7.40
CA ILE A 82 -7.86 1.12 -8.62
C ILE A 82 -9.01 1.06 -9.64
N MET A 83 -10.22 0.72 -9.20
CA MET A 83 -11.41 0.70 -10.05
C MET A 83 -11.69 2.07 -10.65
N THR A 84 -11.61 3.12 -9.85
CA THR A 84 -11.80 4.52 -10.28
C THR A 84 -10.75 4.91 -11.32
N ALA A 85 -9.46 4.74 -10.99
CA ALA A 85 -8.37 5.15 -11.85
C ALA A 85 -8.42 4.47 -13.25
N ILE A 86 -8.61 3.16 -13.28
CA ILE A 86 -8.68 2.42 -14.55
C ILE A 86 -9.94 2.79 -15.33
N SER A 87 -11.10 2.91 -14.65
CA SER A 87 -12.37 3.19 -15.32
C SER A 87 -12.47 4.60 -15.87
N ALA A 88 -11.76 5.56 -15.28
CA ALA A 88 -11.69 6.95 -15.77
C ALA A 88 -10.88 7.09 -17.06
N ILE A 89 -9.94 6.15 -17.32
CA ILE A 89 -9.05 6.23 -18.49
C ILE A 89 -9.49 5.31 -19.63
N ALA A 90 -10.03 4.14 -19.31
CA ALA A 90 -10.32 3.11 -20.29
C ALA A 90 -11.72 2.52 -20.12
N GLY A 91 -12.33 2.15 -21.25
CA GLY A 91 -13.64 1.54 -21.32
C GLY A 91 -13.66 0.29 -22.20
N TYR A 92 -14.88 -0.08 -22.61
CA TYR A 92 -15.10 -1.29 -23.39
C TYR A 92 -14.26 -1.32 -24.69
N ASN A 93 -13.52 -2.41 -24.88
CA ASN A 93 -12.57 -2.64 -25.97
C ASN A 93 -11.33 -1.76 -26.02
N ASP A 94 -11.12 -0.84 -25.10
CA ASP A 94 -9.84 -0.15 -24.97
C ASP A 94 -8.73 -1.11 -24.51
N THR A 95 -7.48 -0.77 -24.82
CA THR A 95 -6.31 -1.57 -24.44
C THR A 95 -5.47 -0.83 -23.41
N VAL A 96 -5.01 -1.53 -22.37
CA VAL A 96 -4.10 -1.02 -21.36
C VAL A 96 -2.90 -1.96 -21.18
N LEU A 97 -1.73 -1.42 -20.86
CA LEU A 97 -0.53 -2.19 -20.50
C LEU A 97 -0.50 -2.42 -18.98
N VAL A 98 -0.43 -3.69 -18.56
CA VAL A 98 -0.58 -4.10 -17.16
C VAL A 98 0.61 -4.95 -16.73
N ALA A 99 1.25 -4.60 -15.62
CA ALA A 99 2.25 -5.47 -15.01
C ALA A 99 1.60 -6.76 -14.47
N ARG A 100 2.18 -7.91 -14.81
CA ARG A 100 1.52 -9.21 -14.55
C ARG A 100 1.44 -9.57 -13.06
N ASN A 101 2.21 -8.88 -12.21
CA ASN A 101 2.18 -9.00 -10.75
C ASN A 101 1.20 -8.02 -10.06
N CYS A 102 0.31 -7.35 -10.80
CA CYS A 102 -0.69 -6.47 -10.21
C CYS A 102 -1.68 -7.22 -9.31
N HIS A 103 -2.26 -6.48 -8.37
CA HIS A 103 -3.30 -7.02 -7.48
C HIS A 103 -4.57 -7.39 -8.24
N LYS A 104 -5.32 -8.37 -7.72
CA LYS A 104 -6.59 -8.87 -8.33
C LYS A 104 -7.61 -7.78 -8.65
N SER A 105 -7.60 -6.64 -7.94
CA SER A 105 -8.49 -5.49 -8.22
C SER A 105 -8.29 -4.93 -9.63
N VAL A 106 -7.06 -4.93 -10.15
CA VAL A 106 -6.78 -4.52 -11.54
C VAL A 106 -7.50 -5.46 -12.50
N TYR A 107 -7.27 -6.77 -12.41
CA TYR A 107 -7.90 -7.76 -13.29
C TYR A 107 -9.43 -7.76 -13.20
N ASN A 108 -9.97 -7.63 -11.99
CA ASN A 108 -11.41 -7.53 -11.79
C ASN A 108 -11.99 -6.30 -12.49
N THR A 109 -11.28 -5.17 -12.45
CA THR A 109 -11.71 -3.95 -13.15
C THR A 109 -11.69 -4.14 -14.67
N LEU A 110 -10.64 -4.74 -15.20
CA LEU A 110 -10.55 -5.04 -16.64
C LEU A 110 -11.73 -5.90 -17.10
N ILE A 111 -12.08 -6.93 -16.35
CA ILE A 111 -13.23 -7.81 -16.65
C ILE A 111 -14.54 -7.02 -16.58
N LEU A 112 -14.78 -6.26 -15.50
CA LEU A 112 -16.01 -5.50 -15.30
C LEU A 112 -16.22 -4.43 -16.36
N ARG A 113 -15.13 -3.84 -16.87
CA ARG A 113 -15.17 -2.76 -17.85
C ARG A 113 -15.01 -3.24 -19.28
N GLY A 114 -14.72 -4.53 -19.52
CA GLY A 114 -14.46 -5.08 -20.85
C GLY A 114 -13.21 -4.48 -21.50
N ILE A 115 -12.17 -4.22 -20.71
CA ILE A 115 -10.90 -3.65 -21.16
C ILE A 115 -9.94 -4.78 -21.51
N ASN A 116 -9.20 -4.65 -22.61
CA ASN A 116 -8.23 -5.61 -23.09
C ASN A 116 -6.85 -5.35 -22.46
N PRO A 117 -6.27 -6.29 -21.69
CA PRO A 117 -4.92 -6.14 -21.19
C PRO A 117 -3.88 -6.61 -22.19
N GLU A 118 -2.82 -5.83 -22.35
CA GLU A 118 -1.50 -6.32 -22.72
C GLU A 118 -0.66 -6.46 -21.46
N TYR A 119 0.22 -7.46 -21.41
CA TYR A 119 0.95 -7.76 -20.21
C TYR A 119 2.44 -7.49 -20.35
N ILE A 120 3.00 -6.83 -19.31
CA ILE A 120 4.42 -6.76 -19.09
C ILE A 120 4.77 -7.64 -17.88
N TYR A 121 5.80 -8.45 -18.03
CA TYR A 121 6.19 -9.42 -17.01
C TYR A 121 7.43 -8.92 -16.25
N PRO A 122 7.36 -8.80 -14.91
CA PRO A 122 8.56 -8.58 -14.12
C PRO A 122 9.51 -9.76 -14.28
N GLN A 123 10.79 -9.52 -14.14
CA GLN A 123 11.73 -10.61 -13.92
C GLN A 123 11.45 -11.23 -12.54
N VAL A 124 11.86 -12.49 -12.36
CA VAL A 124 11.65 -13.24 -11.13
C VAL A 124 12.99 -13.71 -10.60
N ASP A 125 13.25 -13.48 -9.33
CA ASP A 125 14.40 -14.04 -8.66
C ASP A 125 14.29 -15.57 -8.65
N LYS A 126 15.33 -16.24 -9.11
CA LYS A 126 15.30 -17.70 -9.36
C LYS A 126 15.29 -18.54 -8.09
N ASN A 127 15.80 -18.00 -7.00
CA ASN A 127 15.94 -18.72 -5.73
C ASN A 127 14.70 -18.56 -4.87
N THR A 128 14.12 -17.37 -4.86
CA THR A 128 13.01 -17.04 -3.97
C THR A 128 11.66 -16.96 -4.67
N GLY A 129 11.64 -16.81 -6.00
CA GLY A 129 10.41 -16.58 -6.76
C GLY A 129 9.86 -15.15 -6.62
N ILE A 130 10.59 -14.24 -6.00
CA ILE A 130 10.18 -12.84 -5.81
C ILE A 130 10.14 -12.12 -7.15
N ASN A 131 9.04 -11.40 -7.41
CA ASN A 131 8.93 -10.52 -8.57
C ASN A 131 9.82 -9.29 -8.39
N LEU A 132 10.68 -9.03 -9.36
CA LEU A 132 11.58 -7.88 -9.39
C LEU A 132 10.87 -6.66 -10.00
N ALA A 133 11.60 -5.54 -10.07
CA ALA A 133 11.12 -4.29 -10.65
C ALA A 133 10.69 -4.44 -12.12
N ILE A 134 9.73 -3.62 -12.53
CA ILE A 134 9.41 -3.40 -13.95
C ILE A 134 10.46 -2.45 -14.54
N ASN A 135 11.03 -2.82 -15.69
CA ASN A 135 12.02 -2.00 -16.37
C ASN A 135 11.37 -1.00 -17.33
N ALA A 136 11.81 0.24 -17.33
CA ALA A 136 11.34 1.28 -18.24
C ALA A 136 11.53 0.89 -19.73
N SER A 137 12.63 0.19 -20.05
CA SER A 137 12.90 -0.30 -21.42
C SER A 137 11.89 -1.33 -21.92
N ASP A 138 11.31 -2.14 -21.02
CA ASP A 138 10.29 -3.12 -21.40
C ASP A 138 8.93 -2.44 -21.58
N VAL A 139 8.63 -1.39 -20.80
CA VAL A 139 7.47 -0.51 -21.02
C VAL A 139 7.60 0.18 -22.38
N GLU A 140 8.76 0.78 -22.69
CA GLU A 140 9.00 1.46 -23.97
C GLU A 140 8.77 0.55 -25.17
N LYS A 141 9.35 -0.64 -25.15
CA LYS A 141 9.13 -1.65 -26.22
C LYS A 141 7.65 -2.01 -26.40
N ALA A 142 6.91 -2.23 -25.33
CA ALA A 142 5.48 -2.55 -25.40
C ALA A 142 4.68 -1.39 -26.02
N LEU A 143 4.98 -0.15 -25.64
CA LEU A 143 4.34 1.05 -26.17
C LEU A 143 4.74 1.37 -27.62
N GLU A 144 5.88 0.90 -28.09
CA GLU A 144 6.29 0.98 -29.51
C GLU A 144 5.56 -0.03 -30.36
N LEU A 145 5.30 -1.24 -29.84
CA LEU A 145 4.60 -2.33 -30.54
C LEU A 145 3.10 -2.08 -30.69
N ASN A 146 2.48 -1.38 -29.74
CA ASN A 146 1.05 -1.09 -29.77
C ASN A 146 0.75 0.36 -29.36
N ASN A 147 0.40 1.19 -30.34
CA ASN A 147 0.01 2.58 -30.15
C ASN A 147 -1.45 2.80 -29.70
N LYS A 148 -2.22 1.73 -29.47
CA LYS A 148 -3.60 1.79 -28.96
C LYS A 148 -3.68 1.73 -27.44
N ILE A 149 -2.56 1.51 -26.76
CA ILE A 149 -2.50 1.48 -25.29
C ILE A 149 -2.92 2.85 -24.74
N LYS A 150 -3.90 2.86 -23.83
CA LYS A 150 -4.49 4.06 -23.23
C LYS A 150 -3.85 4.45 -21.89
N ALA A 151 -3.26 3.49 -21.19
CA ALA A 151 -2.59 3.69 -19.92
C ALA A 151 -1.59 2.57 -19.63
N VAL A 152 -0.65 2.86 -18.76
CA VAL A 152 0.24 1.86 -18.14
C VAL A 152 -0.13 1.70 -16.67
N ILE A 153 -0.27 0.45 -16.20
CA ILE A 153 -0.67 0.11 -14.83
C ILE A 153 0.39 -0.81 -14.24
N ILE A 154 1.03 -0.36 -13.18
CA ILE A 154 2.06 -1.15 -12.49
C ILE A 154 1.84 -1.17 -10.98
N THR A 155 2.41 -2.15 -10.31
CA THR A 155 2.47 -2.20 -8.83
C THR A 155 3.89 -1.89 -8.38
N SER A 156 4.04 -0.82 -7.59
CA SER A 156 5.30 -0.42 -6.98
C SER A 156 5.03 0.33 -5.67
N PRO A 157 5.56 -0.14 -4.53
CA PRO A 157 6.38 -1.33 -4.39
C PRO A 157 5.62 -2.64 -4.62
N THR A 158 6.34 -3.74 -4.87
CA THR A 158 5.77 -5.09 -4.79
C THR A 158 5.37 -5.43 -3.36
N TYR A 159 4.75 -6.58 -3.17
CA TYR A 159 4.37 -7.03 -1.81
C TYR A 159 5.60 -7.21 -0.91
N GLU A 160 6.71 -7.63 -1.50
CA GLU A 160 8.00 -7.85 -0.83
C GLU A 160 8.79 -6.55 -0.59
N GLY A 161 8.43 -5.44 -1.25
CA GLY A 161 9.08 -4.15 -1.08
C GLY A 161 10.07 -3.77 -2.18
N ILE A 162 10.01 -4.44 -3.34
CA ILE A 162 10.81 -4.09 -4.52
C ILE A 162 10.18 -2.90 -5.24
N VAL A 163 10.97 -1.89 -5.58
CA VAL A 163 10.52 -0.64 -6.19
C VAL A 163 10.98 -0.54 -7.64
N SER A 164 10.07 -0.16 -8.53
CA SER A 164 10.38 0.15 -9.92
C SER A 164 10.84 1.61 -10.07
N ASP A 165 11.67 1.90 -11.06
CA ASP A 165 12.08 3.27 -11.39
C ASP A 165 10.91 4.03 -12.03
N ILE A 166 10.07 4.62 -11.16
CA ILE A 166 8.85 5.33 -11.56
C ILE A 166 9.19 6.57 -12.39
N GLU A 167 10.30 7.25 -12.08
CA GLU A 167 10.70 8.45 -12.81
C GLU A 167 11.03 8.13 -14.28
N GLU A 168 11.81 7.10 -14.54
CA GLU A 168 12.12 6.68 -15.91
C GLU A 168 10.91 6.09 -16.63
N ILE A 169 10.07 5.31 -15.92
CA ILE A 169 8.83 4.77 -16.51
C ILE A 169 7.87 5.90 -16.88
N SER A 170 7.69 6.92 -16.02
CA SER A 170 6.81 8.04 -16.33
C SER A 170 7.28 8.82 -17.56
N LYS A 171 8.59 9.08 -17.70
CA LYS A 171 9.17 9.73 -18.87
C LYS A 171 8.85 8.96 -20.17
N VAL A 172 8.94 7.65 -20.13
CA VAL A 172 8.62 6.77 -21.28
C VAL A 172 7.15 6.83 -21.63
N VAL A 173 6.28 6.72 -20.62
CA VAL A 173 4.82 6.71 -20.77
C VAL A 173 4.31 8.06 -21.29
N HIS A 174 4.81 9.16 -20.75
CA HIS A 174 4.40 10.51 -21.14
C HIS A 174 4.84 10.89 -22.57
N LYS A 175 5.92 10.32 -23.13
CA LYS A 175 6.26 10.46 -24.55
C LYS A 175 5.12 9.99 -25.49
N LYS A 176 4.23 9.12 -25.01
CA LYS A 176 3.08 8.63 -25.78
C LYS A 176 1.77 9.37 -25.45
N ASN A 177 1.83 10.42 -24.59
CA ASN A 177 0.66 11.21 -24.12
C ASN A 177 -0.41 10.32 -23.45
N ILE A 178 -0.01 9.35 -22.67
CA ILE A 178 -0.90 8.50 -21.87
C ILE A 178 -0.48 8.53 -20.39
N PRO A 179 -1.41 8.24 -19.44
CA PRO A 179 -1.12 8.25 -18.02
C PRO A 179 -0.45 6.99 -17.51
N LEU A 180 0.32 7.16 -16.42
CA LEU A 180 0.88 6.11 -15.59
C LEU A 180 0.05 5.97 -14.30
N ILE A 181 -0.55 4.80 -14.09
CA ILE A 181 -1.27 4.43 -12.86
C ILE A 181 -0.35 3.52 -12.03
N VAL A 182 -0.10 3.91 -10.79
CA VAL A 182 0.72 3.14 -9.86
C VAL A 182 -0.12 2.63 -8.68
N ASP A 183 -0.27 1.31 -8.59
CA ASP A 183 -0.75 0.67 -7.37
C ASP A 183 0.39 0.69 -6.34
N CYS A 184 0.39 1.70 -5.49
CA CYS A 184 1.34 1.93 -4.40
C CYS A 184 0.72 1.56 -3.04
N ALA A 185 -0.14 0.54 -3.01
CA ALA A 185 -0.88 0.16 -1.81
C ALA A 185 0.04 -0.16 -0.62
N HIS A 186 1.27 -0.60 -0.86
CA HIS A 186 2.26 -0.89 0.18
C HIS A 186 3.26 0.24 0.45
N GLY A 187 3.15 1.39 -0.23
CA GLY A 187 4.11 2.50 -0.15
C GLY A 187 3.51 3.81 0.37
N ALA A 188 2.45 3.78 1.19
CA ALA A 188 1.85 5.01 1.72
C ALA A 188 2.82 5.84 2.60
N HIS A 189 3.85 5.23 3.14
CA HIS A 189 4.91 5.88 3.94
C HIS A 189 6.06 6.44 3.09
N PHE A 190 6.06 6.24 1.78
CA PHE A 190 7.11 6.73 0.88
C PHE A 190 7.12 8.27 0.80
N GLY A 191 8.31 8.84 0.74
CA GLY A 191 8.51 10.28 0.67
C GLY A 191 8.43 11.03 2.01
N PHE A 192 8.25 10.32 3.15
CA PHE A 192 8.30 10.95 4.48
C PHE A 192 9.70 10.97 5.11
N SER A 193 10.64 10.25 4.55
CA SER A 193 12.03 10.22 5.01
C SER A 193 12.94 9.71 3.90
N ASP A 194 14.14 10.27 3.76
CA ASP A 194 15.17 9.84 2.81
C ASP A 194 15.65 8.38 3.00
N PHE A 195 15.25 7.75 4.11
CA PHE A 195 15.54 6.35 4.38
C PHE A 195 14.64 5.39 3.60
N PHE A 196 13.47 5.86 3.18
CA PHE A 196 12.52 5.12 2.37
C PHE A 196 12.49 5.66 0.95
N PRO A 197 11.99 4.88 -0.03
CA PRO A 197 11.82 5.36 -1.40
C PRO A 197 10.99 6.64 -1.49
N GLU A 198 11.17 7.39 -2.56
CA GLU A 198 10.33 8.56 -2.85
C GLU A 198 8.93 8.15 -3.31
N ASN A 199 7.95 9.01 -3.05
CA ASN A 199 6.56 8.75 -3.43
C ASN A 199 6.37 8.84 -4.95
N PRO A 200 5.68 7.87 -5.58
CA PRO A 200 5.44 7.84 -7.03
C PRO A 200 4.78 9.12 -7.59
N VAL A 201 3.98 9.83 -6.81
CA VAL A 201 3.39 11.13 -7.23
C VAL A 201 4.46 12.16 -7.57
N ARG A 202 5.51 12.24 -6.75
CA ARG A 202 6.64 13.16 -6.96
C ARG A 202 7.58 12.71 -8.08
N LEU A 203 7.54 11.42 -8.41
CA LEU A 203 8.32 10.81 -9.49
C LEU A 203 7.60 10.82 -10.85
N GLY A 204 6.41 11.46 -10.93
CA GLY A 204 5.71 11.69 -12.18
C GLY A 204 4.60 10.70 -12.50
N ALA A 205 4.20 9.82 -11.58
CA ALA A 205 2.99 9.03 -11.76
C ALA A 205 1.73 9.91 -11.72
N ASP A 206 0.75 9.63 -12.59
CA ASP A 206 -0.44 10.46 -12.77
C ASP A 206 -1.55 10.09 -11.78
N MET A 207 -1.71 8.82 -11.49
CA MET A 207 -2.62 8.33 -10.46
C MET A 207 -1.91 7.31 -9.56
N VAL A 208 -1.85 7.60 -8.27
CA VAL A 208 -1.18 6.75 -7.27
C VAL A 208 -2.19 6.36 -6.20
N ILE A 209 -2.39 5.07 -6.02
CA ILE A 209 -3.33 4.52 -5.05
C ILE A 209 -2.55 3.93 -3.87
N MET A 210 -2.79 4.44 -2.66
CA MET A 210 -2.06 4.08 -1.45
C MET A 210 -3.01 3.59 -0.36
N SER A 211 -2.76 2.40 0.20
CA SER A 211 -3.49 1.92 1.38
C SER A 211 -2.84 2.48 2.64
N LEU A 212 -3.48 3.45 3.26
CA LEU A 212 -2.95 4.05 4.50
C LEU A 212 -2.81 2.99 5.61
N HIS A 213 -3.83 2.14 5.75
CA HIS A 213 -3.87 1.12 6.79
C HIS A 213 -2.76 0.06 6.72
N LYS A 214 -2.07 -0.10 5.58
CA LYS A 214 -1.04 -1.14 5.45
C LYS A 214 0.25 -0.75 6.14
N THR A 215 0.71 0.47 5.95
CA THR A 215 2.02 0.94 6.41
C THR A 215 1.97 2.15 7.33
N LEU A 216 0.81 2.76 7.50
CA LEU A 216 0.57 3.93 8.33
C LEU A 216 -0.52 3.67 9.39
N PRO A 217 -0.64 4.52 10.43
CA PRO A 217 -1.52 4.30 11.58
C PRO A 217 -2.99 4.64 11.32
N ALA A 218 -3.56 4.15 10.24
CA ALA A 218 -4.98 4.30 9.93
C ALA A 218 -5.74 2.97 10.10
N PHE A 219 -7.06 3.04 10.25
CA PHE A 219 -7.89 1.84 10.36
C PHE A 219 -7.91 1.05 9.06
N THR A 220 -8.03 -0.27 9.20
CA THR A 220 -8.20 -1.19 8.07
C THR A 220 -9.27 -0.68 7.10
N GLN A 221 -9.04 -0.86 5.81
CA GLN A 221 -9.88 -0.41 4.70
C GLN A 221 -9.57 1.03 4.22
N THR A 222 -8.96 1.91 5.03
CA THR A 222 -8.65 3.27 4.62
C THR A 222 -7.55 3.31 3.56
N ALA A 223 -7.75 4.13 2.54
CA ALA A 223 -6.79 4.39 1.48
C ALA A 223 -6.97 5.81 0.92
N VAL A 224 -6.04 6.23 0.10
CA VAL A 224 -6.11 7.48 -0.67
C VAL A 224 -5.71 7.24 -2.12
N MET A 225 -6.26 8.03 -3.02
CA MET A 225 -5.79 8.17 -4.39
C MET A 225 -5.30 9.60 -4.59
N CYS A 226 -4.07 9.75 -5.04
CA CYS A 226 -3.44 11.02 -5.37
C CYS A 226 -3.33 11.14 -6.89
N VAL A 227 -3.66 12.30 -7.43
CA VAL A 227 -3.77 12.56 -8.86
C VAL A 227 -2.93 13.75 -9.27
N LYS A 228 -2.23 13.61 -10.40
CA LYS A 228 -1.63 14.67 -11.21
C LYS A 228 -2.46 14.88 -12.46
N SER A 229 -2.90 16.10 -12.71
CA SER A 229 -3.93 16.42 -13.74
C SER A 229 -3.41 16.49 -15.17
N GLY A 230 -2.10 16.31 -15.40
CA GLY A 230 -1.48 16.55 -16.71
C GLY A 230 -1.95 15.63 -17.85
N PHE A 231 -2.26 14.35 -17.53
CA PHE A 231 -2.61 13.32 -18.51
C PHE A 231 -3.96 12.65 -18.21
N VAL A 232 -4.73 13.17 -17.26
CA VAL A 232 -5.99 12.58 -16.80
C VAL A 232 -7.11 13.63 -16.78
N ASP A 233 -8.32 13.18 -17.03
CA ASP A 233 -9.53 14.01 -16.92
C ASP A 233 -10.09 13.89 -15.49
N ILE A 234 -10.05 14.99 -14.76
CA ILE A 234 -10.53 15.06 -13.37
C ILE A 234 -12.04 14.81 -13.27
N ASP A 235 -12.83 15.26 -14.23
CA ASP A 235 -14.29 15.09 -14.24
C ASP A 235 -14.65 13.60 -14.42
N GLU A 236 -13.92 12.86 -15.25
CA GLU A 236 -14.10 11.40 -15.38
C GLU A 236 -13.63 10.66 -14.13
N ILE A 237 -12.55 11.11 -13.47
CA ILE A 237 -12.14 10.56 -12.18
C ILE A 237 -13.22 10.78 -11.13
N ASP A 238 -13.74 11.99 -10.99
CA ASP A 238 -14.83 12.34 -10.04
C ASP A 238 -16.06 11.46 -10.30
N ARG A 239 -16.45 11.31 -11.56
CA ARG A 239 -17.57 10.47 -11.95
C ARG A 239 -17.41 9.02 -11.48
N TYR A 240 -16.28 8.37 -11.74
CA TYR A 240 -16.07 6.98 -11.33
C TYR A 240 -15.78 6.84 -9.84
N TYR A 241 -15.18 7.83 -9.21
CA TYR A 241 -15.04 7.91 -7.78
C TYR A 241 -16.40 7.80 -7.09
N HIS A 242 -17.38 8.61 -7.50
CA HIS A 242 -18.73 8.59 -6.95
C HIS A 242 -19.50 7.30 -7.27
N ILE A 243 -19.22 6.64 -8.39
CA ILE A 243 -19.82 5.34 -8.72
C ILE A 243 -19.32 4.23 -7.78
N TYR A 244 -18.03 4.24 -7.42
CA TYR A 244 -17.42 3.19 -6.61
C TYR A 244 -17.33 3.52 -5.11
N LEU A 245 -17.67 4.73 -4.72
CA LEU A 245 -17.77 5.12 -3.32
C LEU A 245 -19.12 4.67 -2.74
N SER A 246 -19.12 4.22 -1.49
CA SER A 246 -20.36 4.00 -0.73
C SER A 246 -21.17 5.30 -0.61
N SER A 247 -22.51 5.21 -0.71
CA SER A 247 -23.39 6.36 -0.53
C SER A 247 -23.34 6.95 0.87
N SER A 248 -23.01 6.12 1.88
CA SER A 248 -22.82 6.54 3.27
C SER A 248 -21.40 6.12 3.72
N PRO A 249 -20.37 6.91 3.38
CA PRO A 249 -19.00 6.60 3.75
C PRO A 249 -18.79 6.78 5.26
N SER A 250 -18.10 5.82 5.90
CA SER A 250 -17.88 5.80 7.34
C SER A 250 -17.05 6.99 7.83
N TYR A 251 -17.62 7.83 8.70
CA TYR A 251 -16.93 8.96 9.33
C TYR A 251 -15.82 8.49 10.28
N ILE A 252 -15.97 7.33 10.90
CA ILE A 252 -14.93 6.74 11.75
C ILE A 252 -13.68 6.43 10.92
N LEU A 253 -13.84 5.89 9.71
CA LEU A 253 -12.72 5.65 8.80
C LEU A 253 -12.08 6.96 8.34
N MET A 254 -12.86 7.98 7.99
CA MET A 254 -12.35 9.31 7.59
C MET A 254 -11.61 9.99 8.74
N ALA A 255 -12.14 9.94 9.96
CA ALA A 255 -11.47 10.44 11.15
C ALA A 255 -10.14 9.73 11.42
N SER A 256 -10.06 8.42 11.14
CA SER A 256 -8.79 7.69 11.26
C SER A 256 -7.77 8.09 10.19
N VAL A 257 -8.21 8.52 9.00
CA VAL A 257 -7.34 9.12 7.98
C VAL A 257 -6.79 10.46 8.47
N GLU A 258 -7.65 11.32 9.01
CA GLU A 258 -7.24 12.61 9.58
C GLU A 258 -6.22 12.43 10.71
N TYR A 259 -6.55 11.56 11.68
CA TYR A 259 -5.63 11.20 12.77
C TYR A 259 -4.29 10.68 12.25
N CYS A 260 -4.32 9.83 11.23
CA CYS A 260 -3.10 9.33 10.59
C CYS A 260 -2.24 10.48 10.05
N MET A 261 -2.84 11.44 9.32
CA MET A 261 -2.10 12.60 8.79
C MET A 261 -1.55 13.52 9.89
N ASP A 262 -2.24 13.64 11.03
CA ASP A 262 -1.79 14.39 12.19
C ASP A 262 -0.63 13.71 12.92
N TYR A 263 -0.66 12.37 12.96
CA TYR A 263 0.34 11.56 13.64
C TYR A 263 1.71 11.61 12.95
N LEU A 264 1.76 11.78 11.62
CA LEU A 264 2.98 11.69 10.84
C LEU A 264 3.83 12.96 10.95
N ASN A 265 5.09 12.80 11.31
CA ASN A 265 6.11 13.86 11.36
C ASN A 265 7.52 13.28 11.26
N ASP A 266 8.51 14.14 11.05
CA ASP A 266 9.92 13.74 10.86
C ASP A 266 10.49 12.95 12.05
N ASP A 267 10.13 13.30 13.29
CA ASP A 267 10.63 12.62 14.50
C ASP A 267 10.17 11.16 14.58
N ILE A 268 8.92 10.88 14.19
CA ILE A 268 8.37 9.52 14.17
C ILE A 268 9.09 8.67 13.13
N PHE A 269 9.33 9.21 11.94
CA PHE A 269 10.08 8.51 10.89
C PHE A 269 11.55 8.32 11.25
N LEU A 270 12.17 9.30 11.91
CA LEU A 270 13.53 9.16 12.43
C LEU A 270 13.61 8.03 13.49
N LYS A 271 12.66 7.97 14.41
CA LYS A 271 12.59 6.88 15.40
C LYS A 271 12.37 5.52 14.73
N TYR A 272 11.52 5.46 13.72
CA TYR A 272 11.29 4.22 12.96
C TYR A 272 12.54 3.77 12.21
N LYS A 273 13.19 4.67 11.49
CA LYS A 273 14.49 4.42 10.85
C LYS A 273 15.52 3.85 11.84
N ASN A 274 15.68 4.49 13.00
CA ASN A 274 16.66 4.06 14.00
C ASN A 274 16.35 2.65 14.54
N LYS A 275 15.06 2.30 14.73
CA LYS A 275 14.66 0.95 15.12
C LYS A 275 15.02 -0.08 14.05
N LEU A 276 14.78 0.21 12.77
CA LEU A 276 15.13 -0.67 11.64
C LEU A 276 16.64 -0.87 11.54
N ILE A 277 17.42 0.21 11.58
CA ILE A 277 18.89 0.13 11.54
C ILE A 277 19.40 -0.74 12.69
N SER A 278 18.96 -0.44 13.92
CA SER A 278 19.35 -1.22 15.10
C SER A 278 18.98 -2.70 15.00
N PHE A 279 17.81 -3.01 14.43
CA PHE A 279 17.40 -4.39 14.17
C PHE A 279 18.35 -5.10 13.19
N TYR A 280 18.63 -4.50 12.03
CA TYR A 280 19.53 -5.12 11.04
C TYR A 280 20.97 -5.22 11.52
N GLU A 281 21.44 -4.28 12.35
CA GLU A 281 22.78 -4.34 12.96
C GLU A 281 22.88 -5.44 14.03
N LYS A 282 21.85 -5.57 14.85
CA LYS A 282 21.77 -6.59 15.93
C LYS A 282 21.60 -8.00 15.35
N CYS A 283 20.70 -8.16 14.40
CA CYS A 283 20.28 -9.47 13.91
C CYS A 283 21.30 -10.04 12.90
N LYS A 284 22.25 -10.83 13.40
CA LYS A 284 23.26 -11.50 12.57
C LYS A 284 22.78 -12.92 12.29
N LEU A 285 22.22 -13.12 11.12
CA LEU A 285 21.67 -14.40 10.68
C LEU A 285 22.83 -15.36 10.31
N GLU A 286 22.73 -16.62 10.74
CA GLU A 286 23.71 -17.66 10.40
C GLU A 286 23.29 -18.48 9.17
N LYS A 287 22.04 -18.93 9.12
CA LYS A 287 21.47 -19.75 8.04
C LYS A 287 20.38 -19.01 7.26
N LEU A 288 19.57 -18.23 7.95
CA LEU A 288 18.57 -17.36 7.31
C LEU A 288 19.26 -16.17 6.66
N HIS A 289 18.63 -15.57 5.66
CA HIS A 289 19.15 -14.39 4.97
C HIS A 289 18.09 -13.31 4.84
N PHE A 290 18.45 -12.03 5.03
CA PHE A 290 17.59 -10.93 4.63
C PHE A 290 17.66 -10.77 3.11
N TYR A 291 16.51 -10.86 2.45
CA TYR A 291 16.42 -10.52 1.04
C TYR A 291 16.46 -9.00 0.89
N PRO A 292 17.32 -8.46 0.03
CA PRO A 292 17.45 -7.01 -0.14
C PRO A 292 16.19 -6.42 -0.82
N THR A 293 15.65 -5.37 -0.21
CA THR A 293 14.50 -4.62 -0.73
C THR A 293 14.75 -3.13 -0.59
N GLU A 294 14.19 -2.31 -1.48
CA GLU A 294 14.27 -0.87 -1.38
C GLU A 294 13.42 -0.33 -0.21
N ASP A 295 12.30 -1.00 0.09
CA ASP A 295 11.51 -0.72 1.28
C ASP A 295 12.04 -1.49 2.50
N MET A 296 12.95 -0.88 3.24
CA MET A 296 13.54 -1.47 4.45
C MET A 296 12.52 -1.80 5.54
N GLY A 297 11.29 -1.29 5.46
CA GLY A 297 10.17 -1.64 6.35
C GLY A 297 9.57 -3.01 6.05
N LYS A 298 9.90 -3.61 4.91
CA LYS A 298 9.58 -4.99 4.54
C LYS A 298 10.75 -5.88 4.89
N ILE A 299 10.71 -6.52 6.06
CA ILE A 299 11.75 -7.46 6.46
C ILE A 299 11.44 -8.81 5.81
N VAL A 300 12.08 -9.08 4.68
CA VAL A 300 11.94 -10.35 3.94
C VAL A 300 13.04 -11.30 4.38
N ILE A 301 12.64 -12.39 5.02
CA ILE A 301 13.53 -13.40 5.59
C ILE A 301 13.50 -14.63 4.68
N SER A 302 14.57 -14.82 3.91
CA SER A 302 14.72 -15.96 3.00
C SER A 302 15.13 -17.22 3.76
N THR A 303 14.48 -18.32 3.38
CA THR A 303 14.78 -19.69 3.82
C THR A 303 15.36 -20.54 2.69
N TRP A 304 15.74 -19.92 1.57
CA TRP A 304 16.09 -20.62 0.35
C TRP A 304 17.19 -21.67 0.55
N ASP A 305 18.14 -21.50 1.37
CA ASP A 305 19.23 -22.47 1.62
C ASP A 305 19.15 -23.06 3.03
N CYS A 306 17.93 -23.26 3.53
CA CYS A 306 17.69 -23.75 4.89
C CYS A 306 17.02 -25.11 4.90
N ASP A 307 17.16 -25.84 6.01
CA ASP A 307 16.50 -27.12 6.26
C ASP A 307 14.98 -26.99 6.48
N ILE A 308 14.48 -25.75 6.64
CA ILE A 308 13.06 -25.42 6.81
C ILE A 308 12.60 -24.47 5.71
N ASN A 309 11.36 -24.55 5.32
CA ASN A 309 10.75 -23.59 4.39
C ASN A 309 10.09 -22.40 5.11
N GLY A 310 9.71 -21.38 4.34
CA GLY A 310 9.12 -20.17 4.92
C GLY A 310 7.80 -20.42 5.66
N ILE A 311 6.98 -21.39 5.25
CA ILE A 311 5.74 -21.76 5.95
C ILE A 311 6.07 -22.30 7.34
N GLN A 312 7.03 -23.22 7.44
CA GLN A 312 7.49 -23.76 8.70
C GLN A 312 8.12 -22.69 9.60
N LEU A 313 8.91 -21.77 9.02
CA LEU A 313 9.45 -20.64 9.76
C LEU A 313 8.33 -19.77 10.34
N LYS A 314 7.29 -19.45 9.56
CA LYS A 314 6.14 -18.68 10.04
C LYS A 314 5.44 -19.37 11.21
N GLU A 315 5.22 -20.68 11.15
CA GLU A 315 4.63 -21.47 12.23
C GLU A 315 5.50 -21.44 13.49
N ILE A 316 6.82 -21.63 13.34
CA ILE A 316 7.78 -21.56 14.46
C ILE A 316 7.74 -20.17 15.13
N LEU A 317 7.78 -19.10 14.35
CA LEU A 317 7.73 -17.72 14.85
C LEU A 317 6.43 -17.45 15.61
N ARG A 318 5.31 -17.95 15.13
CA ARG A 318 4.02 -17.79 15.78
C ARG A 318 3.92 -18.62 17.06
N ASP A 319 4.20 -19.92 16.99
CA ASP A 319 3.91 -20.87 18.09
C ASP A 319 4.90 -20.76 19.25
N LYS A 320 6.20 -20.59 18.93
CA LYS A 320 7.25 -20.53 19.95
C LYS A 320 7.53 -19.09 20.43
N TYR A 321 7.53 -18.12 19.49
CA TYR A 321 7.96 -16.77 19.78
C TYR A 321 6.80 -15.76 19.85
N ARG A 322 5.56 -16.19 19.54
CA ARG A 322 4.34 -15.37 19.53
C ARG A 322 4.50 -14.14 18.64
N LEU A 323 5.00 -14.35 17.43
CA LEU A 323 5.20 -13.36 16.39
C LEU A 323 4.36 -13.74 15.17
N GLU A 324 3.34 -12.96 14.84
CA GLU A 324 2.52 -13.20 13.64
C GLU A 324 3.10 -12.46 12.45
N MET A 325 3.58 -13.19 11.45
CA MET A 325 4.13 -12.66 10.22
C MET A 325 3.03 -12.31 9.21
N GLU A 326 3.28 -11.35 8.36
CA GLU A 326 2.34 -10.94 7.30
C GLU A 326 2.01 -12.10 6.36
N MET A 327 3.03 -12.71 5.79
CA MET A 327 2.85 -13.85 4.89
C MET A 327 4.08 -14.76 4.88
N ALA A 328 3.91 -15.95 4.34
CA ALA A 328 4.99 -16.87 3.99
C ALA A 328 4.79 -17.46 2.60
N SER A 329 5.88 -17.62 1.86
CA SER A 329 5.99 -18.49 0.70
C SER A 329 6.78 -19.74 1.09
N LEU A 330 7.15 -20.59 0.12
CA LEU A 330 8.07 -21.71 0.38
C LEU A 330 9.49 -21.21 0.71
N GLU A 331 9.92 -20.10 0.13
CA GLU A 331 11.32 -19.65 0.13
C GLU A 331 11.58 -18.45 1.05
N TYR A 332 10.53 -17.84 1.61
CA TYR A 332 10.69 -16.68 2.49
C TYR A 332 9.46 -16.41 3.36
N VAL A 333 9.68 -15.57 4.38
CA VAL A 333 8.64 -14.98 5.25
C VAL A 333 8.76 -13.46 5.22
N ILE A 334 7.64 -12.74 5.30
CA ILE A 334 7.63 -11.27 5.40
C ILE A 334 7.14 -10.85 6.78
N ALA A 335 7.97 -10.08 7.48
CA ALA A 335 7.54 -9.22 8.57
C ALA A 335 7.29 -7.81 8.02
N MET A 336 6.06 -7.35 8.13
CA MET A 336 5.66 -6.02 7.71
C MET A 336 5.71 -5.08 8.90
N THR A 337 6.52 -4.03 8.80
CA THR A 337 6.72 -3.06 9.89
C THR A 337 6.14 -1.69 9.56
N SER A 338 6.03 -0.81 10.56
CA SER A 338 5.50 0.54 10.45
C SER A 338 6.10 1.47 11.51
N VAL A 339 5.76 2.75 11.43
CA VAL A 339 6.13 3.76 12.44
C VAL A 339 5.62 3.42 13.84
N CYS A 340 4.60 2.58 13.98
CA CYS A 340 3.97 2.20 15.24
C CYS A 340 4.60 0.96 15.90
N ASP A 341 5.56 0.31 15.25
CA ASP A 341 6.26 -0.82 15.87
C ASP A 341 7.12 -0.38 17.05
N THR A 342 7.16 -1.23 18.08
CA THR A 342 7.94 -0.97 19.30
C THR A 342 9.36 -1.51 19.19
N GLY A 343 10.28 -0.96 20.00
CA GLY A 343 11.63 -1.53 20.13
C GLY A 343 11.61 -2.96 20.67
N ASP A 344 10.64 -3.28 21.54
CA ASP A 344 10.43 -4.64 22.06
C ASP A 344 10.05 -5.60 20.93
N GLY A 345 9.14 -5.23 20.03
CA GLY A 345 8.77 -6.04 18.88
C GLY A 345 9.98 -6.40 18.00
N PHE A 346 10.80 -5.40 17.66
CA PHE A 346 12.03 -5.64 16.89
C PHE A 346 13.03 -6.52 17.63
N ASN A 347 13.19 -6.35 18.96
CA ASN A 347 14.06 -7.19 19.76
C ASN A 347 13.57 -8.64 19.78
N ARG A 348 12.27 -8.86 19.98
CA ARG A 348 11.66 -10.21 19.96
C ARG A 348 11.88 -10.90 18.61
N LEU A 349 11.73 -10.15 17.50
CA LEU A 349 11.99 -10.72 16.17
C LEU A 349 13.47 -11.07 15.99
N ALA A 350 14.40 -10.17 16.38
CA ALA A 350 15.83 -10.45 16.29
C ALA A 350 16.22 -11.67 17.12
N ASP A 351 15.76 -11.76 18.37
CA ASP A 351 16.06 -12.90 19.26
C ASP A 351 15.45 -14.22 18.76
N ALA A 352 14.33 -14.16 18.03
CA ALA A 352 13.72 -15.36 17.44
C ALA A 352 14.42 -15.85 16.17
N LEU A 353 15.15 -14.98 15.46
CA LEU A 353 15.84 -15.31 14.21
C LEU A 353 17.29 -15.72 14.41
N MET A 354 17.91 -15.36 15.53
CA MET A 354 19.28 -15.75 15.92
C MET A 354 19.29 -17.07 16.67
#